data_aa54d9c10a143cbf938fda5717e9b308
#
_entry.id   aa54d9c10a143cbf938fda5717e9b308
#
_cell.length_a   1.000
_cell.length_b   1.000
_cell.length_c   1.000
_cell.angle_alpha   90.00
_cell.angle_beta   90.00
_cell.angle_gamma   90.00
#
_symmetry.space_group_name_H-M   'P 1'
#
loop_
_entity.id
_entity.type
_entity.pdbx_description
1 polymer ?
#
loop_
_entity_poly.entity_id
_entity_poly.type
_entity_poly.pdbx_seq_one_letter_code
_entity_poly.pdbx_strand_id
1 'polypeptide(L)'
;TEAGIAIGTPEYMSPEQASGEPHLSNASDIYSLACVVYEMLAGTPPVRGSGSRATIAKQVTDVPRPLRALRPDAPAHVERTLARALAKDPGERFPTVAEFVAALQREQPSAGAIGSVIGRSIAVLPFVNASPDRENEYLSDGITDELINALAKVEGLRVASRTSVFALKGKPQDVRAIGALLGAAWVLEGTLRRAGERLRITAQLSSTEDGQLLWSERYDRTLADVFAIQEEIARTIVDTLRVTSFADFAAPSPKRYTESIAAYGLYLRGRFAWNTRTQEGITEAIRYFEQAIAEDPRYAPAYTGLADSYALQLDYRSVPVAEGFALAKQYARKALELDETVAEAHASLAWSVFIYDWDWEAAGQEFRRAVELDPRYATAHQWYAFWFAALGRLEEALVEAHTALELDPASVSIRRTVGWLCYYARRYDQARYHLARAIAMNPMAAETYRILGLVFAYQGDWAEAERVLREGMTLPGSATYTTAALGYVLARTGKRAEAEGLLANLEAQRRVDYVSPVAFATLYIGLDDPQHALDWMERALEERRGWLAYLRVNPLLDPLRGEPRFQALIDKMRL
;
A
#
# COMPACT_ATOMS: atom_id res chain seq x y z
N THR A 1 -34.19 28.20 5.98
CA THR A 1 -34.32 28.53 4.54
C THR A 1 -35.44 27.70 3.98
N GLU A 2 -36.45 28.36 3.39
CA GLU A 2 -37.60 27.70 2.77
C GLU A 2 -37.17 26.78 1.63
N ALA A 3 -37.75 25.61 1.59
CA ALA A 3 -37.45 24.59 0.58
C ALA A 3 -37.70 25.12 -0.84
N GLY A 4 -36.65 25.19 -1.67
CA GLY A 4 -36.80 25.37 -3.11
C GLY A 4 -36.05 26.54 -3.76
N ILE A 5 -35.29 27.36 -3.03
CA ILE A 5 -34.48 28.43 -3.65
C ILE A 5 -33.00 28.07 -3.50
N ALA A 6 -32.36 27.68 -4.61
CA ALA A 6 -30.93 27.56 -4.66
C ALA A 6 -30.32 28.97 -4.51
N ILE A 7 -29.68 29.23 -3.35
CA ILE A 7 -28.96 30.49 -3.08
C ILE A 7 -27.57 30.36 -3.62
N GLY A 8 -27.24 31.10 -4.66
CA GLY A 8 -25.90 31.19 -5.25
C GLY A 8 -25.93 31.40 -6.75
N THR A 9 -24.78 31.75 -7.33
CA THR A 9 -24.59 31.89 -8.77
C THR A 9 -24.37 30.51 -9.36
N PRO A 10 -25.21 30.00 -10.27
CA PRO A 10 -25.16 28.61 -10.76
C PRO A 10 -23.81 28.18 -11.34
N GLU A 11 -23.05 29.11 -11.90
CA GLU A 11 -21.74 28.89 -12.53
C GLU A 11 -20.65 28.46 -11.53
N TYR A 12 -20.85 28.71 -10.23
CA TYR A 12 -19.87 28.39 -9.17
C TYR A 12 -20.38 27.35 -8.18
N MET A 13 -21.61 26.83 -8.37
CA MET A 13 -22.15 25.78 -7.52
C MET A 13 -21.41 24.47 -7.73
N SER A 14 -21.11 23.77 -6.65
CA SER A 14 -20.60 22.41 -6.73
C SER A 14 -21.67 21.42 -7.23
N PRO A 15 -21.30 20.26 -7.76
CA PRO A 15 -22.25 19.24 -8.20
C PRO A 15 -23.25 18.83 -7.10
N GLU A 16 -22.80 18.68 -5.87
CA GLU A 16 -23.63 18.33 -4.72
C GLU A 16 -24.58 19.46 -4.32
N GLN A 17 -24.16 20.72 -4.42
CA GLN A 17 -25.07 21.87 -4.27
C GLN A 17 -26.12 21.93 -5.39
N ALA A 18 -25.68 21.69 -6.62
CA ALA A 18 -26.57 21.66 -7.80
C ALA A 18 -27.59 20.50 -7.73
N SER A 19 -27.22 19.38 -7.11
CA SER A 19 -28.08 18.21 -6.87
C SER A 19 -29.00 18.39 -5.65
N GLY A 20 -28.80 19.43 -4.82
CA GLY A 20 -29.58 19.66 -3.61
C GLY A 20 -29.25 18.68 -2.47
N GLU A 21 -28.02 18.18 -2.39
CA GLU A 21 -27.62 17.30 -1.30
C GLU A 21 -27.72 17.99 0.07
N PRO A 22 -28.25 17.30 1.09
CA PRO A 22 -28.53 17.92 2.39
C PRO A 22 -27.27 18.20 3.22
N HIS A 23 -26.16 17.50 2.92
CA HIS A 23 -24.90 17.60 3.66
C HIS A 23 -23.79 18.10 2.74
N LEU A 24 -23.45 19.38 2.87
CA LEU A 24 -22.34 20.00 2.16
C LEU A 24 -21.08 19.96 3.05
N SER A 25 -19.93 19.71 2.46
CA SER A 25 -18.63 19.72 3.12
C SER A 25 -17.77 20.88 2.61
N ASN A 26 -16.59 21.08 3.21
CA ASN A 26 -15.56 22.01 2.73
C ASN A 26 -15.13 21.74 1.27
N ALA A 27 -15.33 20.53 0.77
CA ALA A 27 -15.07 20.20 -0.63
C ALA A 27 -15.95 20.99 -1.61
N SER A 28 -17.16 21.41 -1.19
CA SER A 28 -18.03 22.29 -1.98
C SER A 28 -17.43 23.69 -2.13
N ASP A 29 -16.85 24.23 -1.06
CA ASP A 29 -16.20 25.55 -1.08
C ASP A 29 -14.92 25.52 -1.94
N ILE A 30 -14.17 24.40 -1.91
CA ILE A 30 -13.00 24.21 -2.76
C ILE A 30 -13.39 24.17 -4.24
N TYR A 31 -14.49 23.49 -4.58
CA TYR A 31 -15.03 23.50 -5.95
C TYR A 31 -15.40 24.90 -6.41
N SER A 32 -16.16 25.65 -5.58
CA SER A 32 -16.57 27.02 -5.88
C SER A 32 -15.37 27.95 -6.06
N LEU A 33 -14.37 27.85 -5.18
CA LEU A 33 -13.13 28.62 -5.30
C LEU A 33 -12.37 28.24 -6.57
N ALA A 34 -12.31 26.97 -6.93
CA ALA A 34 -11.69 26.50 -8.16
C ALA A 34 -12.40 27.03 -9.42
N CYS A 35 -13.75 27.16 -9.39
CA CYS A 35 -14.49 27.80 -10.48
C CYS A 35 -14.08 29.27 -10.66
N VAL A 36 -13.93 30.01 -9.55
CA VAL A 36 -13.45 31.41 -9.58
C VAL A 36 -12.04 31.51 -10.16
N VAL A 37 -11.11 30.70 -9.65
CA VAL A 37 -9.72 30.69 -10.15
C VAL A 37 -9.66 30.29 -11.62
N TYR A 38 -10.46 29.30 -12.02
CA TYR A 38 -10.54 28.90 -13.43
C TYR A 38 -11.01 30.06 -14.31
N GLU A 39 -12.08 30.77 -13.92
CA GLU A 39 -12.60 31.90 -14.68
C GLU A 39 -11.63 33.09 -14.73
N MET A 40 -10.94 33.37 -13.63
CA MET A 40 -9.86 34.40 -13.62
C MET A 40 -8.76 34.10 -14.63
N LEU A 41 -8.46 32.85 -14.87
CA LEU A 41 -7.42 32.42 -15.82
C LEU A 41 -7.95 32.23 -17.24
N ALA A 42 -9.14 31.68 -17.42
CA ALA A 42 -9.72 31.32 -18.71
C ALA A 42 -10.62 32.40 -19.32
N GLY A 43 -11.04 33.38 -18.50
CA GLY A 43 -12.01 34.43 -18.91
C GLY A 43 -13.46 33.95 -19.01
N THR A 44 -13.72 32.66 -18.70
CA THR A 44 -15.06 32.06 -18.69
C THR A 44 -15.13 31.00 -17.59
N PRO A 45 -16.32 30.79 -16.95
CA PRO A 45 -16.47 29.74 -15.95
C PRO A 45 -16.25 28.34 -16.56
N PRO A 46 -15.84 27.36 -15.74
CA PRO A 46 -15.52 26.00 -16.21
C PRO A 46 -16.73 25.27 -16.81
N VAL A 47 -17.92 25.59 -16.35
CA VAL A 47 -19.20 25.05 -16.85
C VAL A 47 -20.19 26.19 -17.04
N ARG A 48 -20.82 26.25 -18.23
CA ARG A 48 -21.83 27.25 -18.53
C ARG A 48 -22.93 26.67 -19.43
N GLY A 49 -24.18 26.90 -19.05
CA GLY A 49 -25.37 26.57 -19.84
C GLY A 49 -25.98 27.80 -20.54
N SER A 50 -27.05 27.60 -21.29
CA SER A 50 -27.83 28.67 -21.93
C SER A 50 -28.72 29.46 -20.96
N GLY A 51 -28.71 29.10 -19.68
CA GLY A 51 -29.45 29.73 -18.59
C GLY A 51 -29.25 28.98 -17.29
N SER A 52 -29.75 29.53 -16.15
CA SER A 52 -29.47 29.01 -14.81
C SER A 52 -29.79 27.51 -14.65
N ARG A 53 -30.95 27.04 -15.13
CA ARG A 53 -31.31 25.61 -15.07
C ARG A 53 -30.40 24.72 -15.88
N ALA A 54 -29.99 25.16 -17.07
CA ALA A 54 -29.07 24.42 -17.93
C ALA A 54 -27.68 24.39 -17.32
N THR A 55 -27.24 25.47 -16.65
CA THR A 55 -25.96 25.51 -15.94
C THR A 55 -25.94 24.53 -14.74
N ILE A 56 -27.00 24.52 -13.93
CA ILE A 56 -27.15 23.58 -12.80
C ILE A 56 -27.07 22.12 -13.29
N ALA A 57 -27.81 21.75 -14.34
CA ALA A 57 -27.74 20.40 -14.90
C ALA A 57 -26.34 20.04 -15.37
N LYS A 58 -25.66 20.97 -16.03
CA LYS A 58 -24.28 20.77 -16.51
C LYS A 58 -23.25 20.70 -15.38
N GLN A 59 -23.48 21.35 -14.23
CA GLN A 59 -22.59 21.22 -13.08
C GLN A 59 -22.48 19.77 -12.59
N VAL A 60 -23.56 19.01 -12.74
CA VAL A 60 -23.60 17.59 -12.35
C VAL A 60 -22.95 16.69 -13.42
N THR A 61 -23.17 16.97 -14.71
CA THR A 61 -22.85 16.03 -15.79
C THR A 61 -21.59 16.38 -16.59
N ASP A 62 -21.34 17.66 -16.84
CA ASP A 62 -20.31 18.06 -17.80
C ASP A 62 -18.92 18.15 -17.16
N VAL A 63 -17.94 17.56 -17.80
CA VAL A 63 -16.53 17.71 -17.41
C VAL A 63 -16.05 19.11 -17.81
N PRO A 64 -15.42 19.87 -16.90
CA PRO A 64 -14.84 21.17 -17.23
C PRO A 64 -13.85 21.09 -18.37
N ARG A 65 -13.83 22.10 -19.23
CA ARG A 65 -12.87 22.18 -20.31
C ARG A 65 -11.44 22.31 -19.76
N PRO A 66 -10.42 21.61 -20.27
CA PRO A 66 -9.04 21.79 -19.82
C PRO A 66 -8.63 23.26 -19.95
N LEU A 67 -8.00 23.82 -18.91
CA LEU A 67 -7.58 25.23 -18.89
C LEU A 67 -6.67 25.58 -20.09
N ARG A 68 -5.73 24.72 -20.42
CA ARG A 68 -4.76 24.92 -21.50
C ARG A 68 -5.37 24.85 -22.90
N ALA A 69 -6.59 24.33 -23.04
CA ALA A 69 -7.35 24.44 -24.29
C ALA A 69 -7.85 25.88 -24.55
N LEU A 70 -7.90 26.75 -23.51
CA LEU A 70 -8.27 28.16 -23.59
C LEU A 70 -7.08 29.08 -23.36
N ARG A 71 -6.14 28.64 -22.54
CA ARG A 71 -4.90 29.34 -22.18
C ARG A 71 -3.70 28.39 -22.34
N PRO A 72 -3.16 28.24 -23.58
CA PRO A 72 -2.03 27.34 -23.85
C PRO A 72 -0.76 27.66 -23.04
N ASP A 73 -0.60 28.91 -22.63
CA ASP A 73 0.48 29.43 -21.78
C ASP A 73 0.33 29.13 -20.30
N ALA A 74 -0.84 28.65 -19.86
CA ALA A 74 -1.05 28.30 -18.45
C ALA A 74 -0.14 27.14 -18.03
N PRO A 75 0.51 27.23 -16.83
CA PRO A 75 1.35 26.16 -16.32
C PRO A 75 0.56 24.85 -16.15
N ALA A 76 1.14 23.73 -16.58
CA ALA A 76 0.46 22.43 -16.53
C ALA A 76 0.07 21.99 -15.12
N HIS A 77 0.80 22.42 -14.07
CA HIS A 77 0.44 22.14 -12.69
C HIS A 77 -0.84 22.88 -12.28
N VAL A 78 -1.05 24.10 -12.76
CA VAL A 78 -2.26 24.89 -12.49
C VAL A 78 -3.47 24.18 -13.11
N GLU A 79 -3.37 23.72 -14.37
CA GLU A 79 -4.44 22.94 -15.01
C GLU A 79 -4.78 21.67 -14.24
N ARG A 80 -3.77 20.87 -13.83
CA ARG A 80 -4.00 19.65 -13.05
C ARG A 80 -4.62 19.95 -11.68
N THR A 81 -4.14 20.99 -11.02
CA THR A 81 -4.67 21.41 -9.72
C THR A 81 -6.13 21.83 -9.82
N LEU A 82 -6.47 22.61 -10.87
CA LEU A 82 -7.86 22.99 -11.13
C LEU A 82 -8.72 21.78 -11.53
N ALA A 83 -8.21 20.88 -12.38
CA ALA A 83 -8.94 19.68 -12.77
C ALA A 83 -9.28 18.81 -11.55
N ARG A 84 -8.34 18.67 -10.59
CA ARG A 84 -8.59 17.96 -9.33
C ARG A 84 -9.61 18.68 -8.45
N ALA A 85 -9.50 19.99 -8.28
CA ALA A 85 -10.41 20.78 -7.45
C ALA A 85 -11.83 20.84 -8.05
N LEU A 86 -11.97 20.71 -9.38
CA LEU A 86 -13.23 20.65 -10.13
C LEU A 86 -13.72 19.22 -10.38
N ALA A 87 -13.15 18.21 -9.71
CA ALA A 87 -13.65 16.85 -9.77
C ALA A 87 -15.11 16.76 -9.31
N LYS A 88 -15.92 15.90 -9.96
CA LYS A 88 -17.35 15.76 -9.64
C LYS A 88 -17.55 15.10 -8.28
N ASP A 89 -16.74 14.11 -7.95
CA ASP A 89 -16.72 13.49 -6.63
C ASP A 89 -16.01 14.42 -5.62
N PRO A 90 -16.68 14.85 -4.54
CA PRO A 90 -16.06 15.64 -3.48
C PRO A 90 -14.80 14.98 -2.86
N GLY A 91 -14.76 13.64 -2.82
CA GLY A 91 -13.64 12.86 -2.27
C GLY A 91 -12.37 12.91 -3.12
N GLU A 92 -12.47 13.25 -4.40
CA GLU A 92 -11.31 13.40 -5.29
C GLU A 92 -10.65 14.78 -5.19
N ARG A 93 -11.33 15.76 -4.60
CA ARG A 93 -10.84 17.13 -4.43
C ARG A 93 -9.76 17.23 -3.36
N PHE A 94 -9.32 18.45 -3.07
CA PHE A 94 -8.40 18.70 -1.98
C PHE A 94 -9.12 18.63 -0.62
N PRO A 95 -8.47 18.09 0.42
CA PRO A 95 -9.08 18.01 1.76
C PRO A 95 -9.24 19.38 2.41
N THR A 96 -8.38 20.36 2.08
CA THR A 96 -8.41 21.71 2.64
C THR A 96 -8.12 22.77 1.57
N VAL A 97 -8.62 23.99 1.79
CA VAL A 97 -8.30 25.16 0.96
C VAL A 97 -6.80 25.44 0.97
N ALA A 98 -6.14 25.25 2.11
CA ALA A 98 -4.70 25.46 2.25
C ALA A 98 -3.90 24.53 1.32
N GLU A 99 -4.29 23.26 1.21
CA GLU A 99 -3.67 22.31 0.28
C GLU A 99 -3.93 22.66 -1.19
N PHE A 100 -5.15 23.12 -1.50
CA PHE A 100 -5.46 23.60 -2.84
C PHE A 100 -4.60 24.81 -3.22
N VAL A 101 -4.51 25.82 -2.33
CA VAL A 101 -3.66 27.00 -2.55
C VAL A 101 -2.19 26.64 -2.66
N ALA A 102 -1.70 25.78 -1.76
CA ALA A 102 -0.31 25.28 -1.83
C ALA A 102 -0.02 24.55 -3.14
N ALA A 103 -0.98 23.79 -3.68
CA ALA A 103 -0.85 23.11 -4.97
C ALA A 103 -0.81 24.10 -6.16
N LEU A 104 -1.57 25.20 -6.07
CA LEU A 104 -1.52 26.29 -7.08
C LEU A 104 -0.20 27.08 -7.02
N GLN A 105 0.34 27.29 -5.82
CA GLN A 105 1.55 28.09 -5.58
C GLN A 105 2.85 27.29 -5.76
N ARG A 106 2.77 25.95 -5.74
CA ARG A 106 3.97 25.14 -6.00
C ARG A 106 4.45 25.46 -7.42
N GLU A 107 5.46 26.32 -7.50
CA GLU A 107 6.37 26.32 -8.63
C GLU A 107 7.01 24.93 -8.67
N GLN A 108 6.38 24.02 -9.41
CA GLN A 108 7.14 22.83 -9.83
C GLN A 108 8.25 23.35 -10.74
N PRO A 109 9.48 22.85 -10.58
CA PRO A 109 10.52 23.13 -11.53
C PRO A 109 9.93 22.89 -12.92
N SER A 110 10.21 23.81 -13.83
CA SER A 110 9.66 23.95 -15.18
C SER A 110 9.27 22.63 -15.85
N ALA A 111 8.24 22.62 -16.70
CA ALA A 111 7.70 21.45 -17.42
C ALA A 111 8.74 20.52 -18.08
N GLY A 112 10.02 20.94 -18.18
CA GLY A 112 11.18 20.09 -18.41
C GLY A 112 11.46 19.07 -17.29
N ALA A 113 11.01 19.28 -16.03
CA ALA A 113 11.29 18.34 -14.94
C ALA A 113 10.17 17.29 -14.74
N ILE A 114 8.90 17.55 -15.13
CA ILE A 114 7.84 16.51 -15.06
C ILE A 114 7.79 15.69 -16.35
N GLY A 115 8.03 16.28 -17.51
CA GLY A 115 8.40 15.53 -18.71
C GLY A 115 9.66 14.69 -18.46
N SER A 116 10.60 15.17 -17.60
CA SER A 116 11.80 14.41 -17.23
C SER A 116 11.52 13.30 -16.19
N VAL A 117 10.50 13.39 -15.34
CA VAL A 117 10.19 12.35 -14.33
C VAL A 117 9.31 11.23 -14.92
N ILE A 118 8.35 11.55 -15.79
CA ILE A 118 7.65 10.53 -16.58
C ILE A 118 8.62 9.94 -17.61
N GLY A 119 9.44 10.78 -18.25
CA GLY A 119 10.47 10.37 -19.20
C GLY A 119 11.64 9.57 -18.61
N ARG A 120 11.63 9.27 -17.29
CA ARG A 120 12.66 8.48 -16.60
C ARG A 120 12.04 7.37 -15.77
N SER A 121 10.99 6.73 -16.28
CA SER A 121 10.27 5.68 -15.54
C SER A 121 10.05 4.44 -16.41
N ILE A 122 10.30 3.26 -15.80
CA ILE A 122 10.17 1.96 -16.45
C ILE A 122 9.30 1.01 -15.63
N ALA A 123 8.48 0.22 -16.32
CA ALA A 123 7.79 -0.93 -15.76
C ALA A 123 8.38 -2.22 -16.35
N VAL A 124 8.85 -3.12 -15.48
CA VAL A 124 9.29 -4.47 -15.87
C VAL A 124 8.13 -5.42 -15.62
N LEU A 125 7.47 -5.85 -16.68
CA LEU A 125 6.35 -6.78 -16.57
C LEU A 125 6.83 -8.19 -16.22
N PRO A 126 6.01 -8.99 -15.51
CA PRO A 126 6.34 -10.38 -15.25
C PRO A 126 6.64 -11.14 -16.54
N PHE A 127 7.83 -11.72 -16.64
CA PHE A 127 8.22 -12.49 -17.79
C PHE A 127 7.34 -13.72 -17.91
N VAL A 128 6.89 -14.03 -19.12
CA VAL A 128 6.00 -15.15 -19.37
C VAL A 128 6.80 -16.44 -19.44
N ASN A 129 6.42 -17.44 -18.62
CA ASN A 129 6.95 -18.77 -18.74
C ASN A 129 6.45 -19.44 -20.03
N ALA A 130 7.29 -19.52 -21.04
CA ALA A 130 7.06 -20.21 -22.30
C ALA A 130 7.56 -21.67 -22.31
N SER A 131 7.95 -22.20 -21.12
CA SER A 131 8.35 -23.61 -20.97
C SER A 131 7.10 -24.50 -20.98
N PRO A 132 7.21 -25.78 -21.42
CA PRO A 132 6.12 -26.75 -21.28
C PRO A 132 5.77 -27.03 -19.82
N ASP A 133 6.77 -26.92 -18.94
CA ASP A 133 6.67 -27.18 -17.51
C ASP A 133 6.32 -25.91 -16.76
N ARG A 134 5.16 -25.93 -16.07
CA ARG A 134 4.69 -24.83 -15.22
C ARG A 134 5.54 -24.64 -13.96
N GLU A 135 6.30 -25.66 -13.56
CA GLU A 135 7.21 -25.54 -12.41
C GLU A 135 8.32 -24.51 -12.63
N ASN A 136 8.58 -24.07 -13.87
CA ASN A 136 9.53 -23.00 -14.17
C ASN A 136 8.98 -21.56 -13.96
N GLU A 137 7.74 -21.41 -13.50
CA GLU A 137 7.13 -20.10 -13.24
C GLU A 137 7.95 -19.27 -12.23
N TYR A 138 8.48 -19.94 -11.20
CA TYR A 138 9.33 -19.28 -10.19
C TYR A 138 10.56 -18.60 -10.81
N LEU A 139 11.09 -19.17 -11.89
CA LEU A 139 12.30 -18.62 -12.55
C LEU A 139 11.94 -17.38 -13.36
N SER A 140 10.79 -17.36 -14.04
CA SER A 140 10.29 -16.20 -14.77
C SER A 140 10.00 -15.04 -13.83
N ASP A 141 9.31 -15.31 -12.73
CA ASP A 141 9.00 -14.32 -11.69
C ASP A 141 10.27 -13.82 -11.00
N GLY A 142 11.20 -14.73 -10.70
CA GLY A 142 12.45 -14.38 -10.04
C GLY A 142 13.36 -13.50 -10.90
N ILE A 143 13.49 -13.80 -12.19
CA ILE A 143 14.25 -12.94 -13.12
C ILE A 143 13.60 -11.56 -13.23
N THR A 144 12.27 -11.49 -13.24
CA THR A 144 11.55 -10.21 -13.23
C THR A 144 11.87 -9.41 -11.97
N ASP A 145 11.83 -10.04 -10.80
CA ASP A 145 12.15 -9.41 -9.51
C ASP A 145 13.58 -8.87 -9.49
N GLU A 146 14.55 -9.65 -9.95
CA GLU A 146 15.95 -9.24 -9.99
C GLU A 146 16.18 -8.08 -10.96
N LEU A 147 15.52 -8.07 -12.12
CA LEU A 147 15.57 -6.94 -13.05
C LEU A 147 14.96 -5.67 -12.44
N ILE A 148 13.83 -5.79 -11.73
CA ILE A 148 13.23 -4.66 -11.00
C ILE A 148 14.25 -4.14 -9.98
N ASN A 149 14.86 -5.01 -9.18
CA ASN A 149 15.82 -4.64 -8.15
C ASN A 149 17.10 -4.03 -8.74
N ALA A 150 17.61 -4.57 -9.83
CA ALA A 150 18.80 -4.05 -10.50
C ALA A 150 18.55 -2.65 -11.08
N LEU A 151 17.43 -2.46 -11.76
CA LEU A 151 17.05 -1.17 -12.35
C LEU A 151 16.63 -0.15 -11.29
N ALA A 152 16.08 -0.58 -10.15
CA ALA A 152 15.73 0.29 -9.04
C ALA A 152 16.95 0.98 -8.41
N LYS A 153 18.14 0.38 -8.49
CA LYS A 153 19.41 0.96 -8.00
C LYS A 153 20.02 1.99 -8.97
N VAL A 154 19.44 2.15 -10.15
CA VAL A 154 19.93 3.11 -11.15
C VAL A 154 19.46 4.51 -10.75
N GLU A 155 20.40 5.39 -10.43
CA GLU A 155 20.11 6.77 -10.04
C GLU A 155 19.35 7.51 -11.15
N GLY A 156 18.29 8.20 -10.80
CA GLY A 156 17.46 8.95 -11.74
C GLY A 156 16.44 8.13 -12.54
N LEU A 157 16.44 6.78 -12.44
CA LEU A 157 15.46 5.90 -13.10
C LEU A 157 14.37 5.47 -12.09
N ARG A 158 13.11 5.82 -12.33
CA ARG A 158 11.98 5.33 -11.53
C ARG A 158 11.51 3.98 -12.07
N VAL A 159 11.50 2.94 -11.24
CA VAL A 159 11.01 1.61 -11.61
C VAL A 159 9.65 1.37 -10.97
N ALA A 160 8.68 0.88 -11.71
CA ALA A 160 7.38 0.49 -11.16
C ALA A 160 7.56 -0.66 -10.16
N SER A 161 6.81 -0.61 -9.06
CA SER A 161 6.93 -1.62 -8.01
C SER A 161 6.55 -3.03 -8.50
N ARG A 162 7.14 -4.03 -7.85
CA ARG A 162 6.81 -5.44 -8.09
C ARG A 162 5.30 -5.70 -8.00
N THR A 163 4.66 -5.25 -6.93
CA THR A 163 3.23 -5.49 -6.71
C THR A 163 2.38 -4.92 -7.83
N SER A 164 2.72 -3.72 -8.30
CA SER A 164 2.00 -3.05 -9.39
C SER A 164 2.10 -3.81 -10.71
N VAL A 165 3.29 -4.29 -11.07
CA VAL A 165 3.47 -5.01 -12.34
C VAL A 165 2.92 -6.43 -12.28
N PHE A 166 3.02 -7.12 -11.13
CA PHE A 166 2.47 -8.46 -10.95
C PHE A 166 0.92 -8.47 -10.89
N ALA A 167 0.28 -7.37 -10.53
CA ALA A 167 -1.17 -7.21 -10.65
C ALA A 167 -1.67 -7.28 -12.11
N LEU A 168 -0.77 -7.10 -13.07
CA LEU A 168 -1.03 -7.20 -14.52
C LEU A 168 -0.71 -8.59 -15.08
N LYS A 169 -0.12 -9.50 -14.31
CA LYS A 169 0.29 -10.83 -14.78
C LYS A 169 -0.88 -11.58 -15.40
N GLY A 170 -0.69 -12.08 -16.62
CA GLY A 170 -1.70 -12.84 -17.36
C GLY A 170 -2.84 -12.00 -17.95
N LYS A 171 -2.82 -10.67 -17.82
CA LYS A 171 -3.82 -9.78 -18.40
C LYS A 171 -3.27 -9.18 -19.69
N PRO A 172 -3.89 -9.43 -20.86
CA PRO A 172 -3.48 -8.78 -22.10
C PRO A 172 -3.80 -7.28 -22.02
N GLN A 173 -2.80 -6.43 -22.18
CA GLN A 173 -2.97 -4.97 -22.18
C GLN A 173 -2.04 -4.33 -23.23
N ASP A 174 -2.50 -3.22 -23.81
CA ASP A 174 -1.69 -2.38 -24.67
C ASP A 174 -0.59 -1.70 -23.83
N VAL A 175 0.63 -1.63 -24.35
CA VAL A 175 1.79 -0.99 -23.69
C VAL A 175 1.48 0.44 -23.24
N ARG A 176 0.71 1.20 -24.04
CA ARG A 176 0.26 2.56 -23.70
C ARG A 176 -0.67 2.59 -22.50
N ALA A 177 -1.60 1.63 -22.44
CA ALA A 177 -2.50 1.49 -21.29
C ALA A 177 -1.73 1.14 -20.00
N ILE A 178 -0.73 0.25 -20.10
CA ILE A 178 0.19 -0.08 -18.99
C ILE A 178 0.96 1.16 -18.55
N GLY A 179 1.51 1.93 -19.50
CA GLY A 179 2.22 3.18 -19.20
C GLY A 179 1.35 4.18 -18.45
N ALA A 180 0.11 4.39 -18.90
CA ALA A 180 -0.84 5.27 -18.23
C ALA A 180 -1.19 4.77 -16.81
N LEU A 181 -1.40 3.46 -16.63
CA LEU A 181 -1.75 2.85 -15.35
C LEU A 181 -0.62 2.93 -14.32
N LEU A 182 0.61 2.66 -14.75
CA LEU A 182 1.79 2.59 -13.87
C LEU A 182 2.60 3.89 -13.83
N GLY A 183 2.25 4.88 -14.65
CA GLY A 183 3.02 6.11 -14.83
C GLY A 183 4.44 5.84 -15.35
N ALA A 184 4.58 4.85 -16.23
CA ALA A 184 5.86 4.43 -16.80
C ALA A 184 6.01 4.94 -18.23
N ALA A 185 7.18 5.53 -18.56
CA ALA A 185 7.51 5.95 -19.93
C ALA A 185 7.92 4.76 -20.80
N TRP A 186 8.44 3.71 -20.17
CA TRP A 186 8.91 2.51 -20.86
C TRP A 186 8.38 1.26 -20.19
N VAL A 187 8.17 0.22 -21.01
CA VAL A 187 7.78 -1.11 -20.56
C VAL A 187 8.79 -2.10 -21.07
N LEU A 188 9.36 -2.87 -20.13
CA LEU A 188 10.14 -4.06 -20.42
C LEU A 188 9.24 -5.28 -20.23
N GLU A 189 9.14 -6.10 -21.28
CA GLU A 189 8.43 -7.37 -21.26
C GLU A 189 9.32 -8.48 -21.81
N GLY A 190 9.01 -9.73 -21.49
CA GLY A 190 9.80 -10.84 -21.99
C GLY A 190 9.15 -12.18 -21.80
N THR A 191 9.85 -13.19 -22.37
CA THR A 191 9.50 -14.59 -22.23
C THR A 191 10.72 -15.38 -21.76
N LEU A 192 10.46 -16.41 -20.96
CA LEU A 192 11.49 -17.34 -20.52
C LEU A 192 11.08 -18.76 -20.92
N ARG A 193 11.98 -19.50 -21.53
CA ARG A 193 11.82 -20.92 -21.85
C ARG A 193 13.02 -21.70 -21.36
N ARG A 194 12.76 -22.65 -20.47
CA ARG A 194 13.77 -23.61 -19.99
C ARG A 194 13.57 -24.99 -20.63
N ALA A 195 14.66 -25.62 -21.02
CA ALA A 195 14.68 -26.99 -21.52
C ALA A 195 15.94 -27.69 -20.98
N GLY A 196 15.82 -28.42 -19.88
CA GLY A 196 16.95 -28.96 -19.12
C GLY A 196 17.84 -27.83 -18.61
N GLU A 197 19.12 -27.84 -18.94
CA GLU A 197 20.08 -26.79 -18.59
C GLU A 197 20.08 -25.59 -19.56
N ARG A 198 19.35 -25.66 -20.66
CA ARG A 198 19.28 -24.56 -21.61
C ARG A 198 18.21 -23.57 -21.21
N LEU A 199 18.55 -22.30 -21.25
CA LEU A 199 17.69 -21.17 -20.96
C LEU A 199 17.62 -20.26 -22.19
N ARG A 200 16.41 -19.97 -22.64
CA ARG A 200 16.14 -18.94 -23.66
C ARG A 200 15.33 -17.83 -23.01
N ILE A 201 15.86 -16.62 -23.04
CA ILE A 201 15.16 -15.42 -22.60
C ILE A 201 15.03 -14.50 -23.80
N THR A 202 13.82 -14.01 -24.03
CA THR A 202 13.57 -12.90 -24.98
C THR A 202 13.12 -11.71 -24.15
N ALA A 203 13.74 -10.56 -24.38
CA ALA A 203 13.39 -9.32 -23.70
C ALA A 203 13.14 -8.22 -24.72
N GLN A 204 12.13 -7.37 -24.47
CA GLN A 204 11.72 -6.28 -25.37
C GLN A 204 11.42 -5.03 -24.53
N LEU A 205 11.94 -3.90 -24.98
CA LEU A 205 11.71 -2.59 -24.39
C LEU A 205 10.89 -1.74 -25.36
N SER A 206 9.76 -1.23 -24.91
CA SER A 206 8.87 -0.41 -25.70
C SER A 206 8.60 0.95 -25.05
N SER A 207 8.43 1.99 -25.85
CA SER A 207 7.93 3.29 -25.42
C SER A 207 6.41 3.19 -25.15
N THR A 208 5.95 3.82 -24.07
CA THR A 208 4.51 3.86 -23.76
C THR A 208 3.80 5.04 -24.42
N GLU A 209 4.55 6.00 -24.99
CA GLU A 209 4.00 7.17 -25.66
C GLU A 209 3.34 6.78 -27.00
N ASP A 210 4.05 6.02 -27.81
CA ASP A 210 3.64 5.62 -29.15
C ASP A 210 3.54 4.11 -29.37
N GLY A 211 3.98 3.31 -28.40
CA GLY A 211 4.06 1.85 -28.49
C GLY A 211 5.23 1.35 -29.33
N GLN A 212 6.21 2.22 -29.66
CA GLN A 212 7.34 1.84 -30.48
C GLN A 212 8.26 0.90 -29.73
N LEU A 213 8.69 -0.18 -30.42
CA LEU A 213 9.74 -1.07 -29.94
C LEU A 213 11.10 -0.37 -30.02
N LEU A 214 11.74 -0.13 -28.88
CA LEU A 214 13.05 0.53 -28.79
C LEU A 214 14.21 -0.46 -28.88
N TRP A 215 13.99 -1.64 -28.31
CA TRP A 215 15.00 -2.68 -28.26
C TRP A 215 14.35 -4.06 -28.10
N SER A 216 14.96 -5.08 -28.73
CA SER A 216 14.56 -6.48 -28.57
C SER A 216 15.77 -7.38 -28.75
N GLU A 217 15.97 -8.31 -27.82
CA GLU A 217 17.07 -9.26 -27.90
C GLU A 217 16.69 -10.63 -27.37
N ARG A 218 17.39 -11.66 -27.87
CA ARG A 218 17.22 -13.04 -27.45
C ARG A 218 18.51 -13.61 -26.95
N TYR A 219 18.47 -14.14 -25.76
CA TYR A 219 19.58 -14.79 -25.07
C TYR A 219 19.36 -16.30 -25.08
N ASP A 220 20.26 -17.03 -25.74
CA ASP A 220 20.29 -18.49 -25.73
C ASP A 220 21.57 -18.90 -24.95
N ARG A 221 21.41 -19.30 -23.70
CA ARG A 221 22.49 -19.56 -22.74
C ARG A 221 22.19 -20.82 -21.89
N THR A 222 23.08 -21.15 -20.98
CA THR A 222 22.81 -22.16 -19.95
C THR A 222 22.23 -21.53 -18.68
N LEU A 223 21.61 -22.33 -17.82
CA LEU A 223 21.12 -21.86 -16.52
C LEU A 223 22.25 -21.28 -15.65
N ALA A 224 23.46 -21.78 -15.82
CA ALA A 224 24.67 -21.26 -15.14
C ALA A 224 24.93 -19.77 -15.48
N ASP A 225 24.49 -19.31 -16.65
CA ASP A 225 24.72 -17.94 -17.11
C ASP A 225 23.63 -16.96 -16.66
N VAL A 226 22.67 -17.39 -15.83
CA VAL A 226 21.49 -16.60 -15.48
C VAL A 226 21.85 -15.22 -14.90
N PHE A 227 22.85 -15.14 -14.05
CA PHE A 227 23.31 -13.87 -13.48
C PHE A 227 23.91 -12.94 -14.54
N ALA A 228 24.75 -13.50 -15.42
CA ALA A 228 25.34 -12.72 -16.51
C ALA A 228 24.27 -12.16 -17.47
N ILE A 229 23.22 -12.95 -17.74
CA ILE A 229 22.10 -12.51 -18.58
C ILE A 229 21.33 -11.35 -17.91
N GLN A 230 21.06 -11.44 -16.62
CA GLN A 230 20.38 -10.38 -15.87
C GLN A 230 21.18 -9.08 -15.88
N GLU A 231 22.50 -9.15 -15.64
CA GLU A 231 23.39 -7.99 -15.72
C GLU A 231 23.43 -7.40 -17.13
N GLU A 232 23.51 -8.27 -18.15
CA GLU A 232 23.55 -7.87 -19.55
C GLU A 232 22.23 -7.16 -19.95
N ILE A 233 21.07 -7.71 -19.59
CA ILE A 233 19.77 -7.09 -19.86
C ILE A 233 19.68 -5.73 -19.16
N ALA A 234 19.97 -5.67 -17.85
CA ALA A 234 19.86 -4.42 -17.10
C ALA A 234 20.78 -3.33 -17.65
N ARG A 235 22.02 -3.69 -18.00
CA ARG A 235 23.00 -2.77 -18.62
C ARG A 235 22.50 -2.28 -19.98
N THR A 236 22.09 -3.18 -20.85
CA THR A 236 21.60 -2.85 -22.19
C THR A 236 20.39 -1.94 -22.16
N ILE A 237 19.45 -2.16 -21.20
CA ILE A 237 18.30 -1.28 -20.99
C ILE A 237 18.78 0.13 -20.64
N VAL A 238 19.68 0.26 -19.65
CA VAL A 238 20.20 1.58 -19.24
C VAL A 238 20.89 2.28 -20.39
N ASP A 239 21.71 1.57 -21.16
CA ASP A 239 22.40 2.15 -22.32
C ASP A 239 21.40 2.58 -23.43
N THR A 240 20.37 1.78 -23.69
CA THR A 240 19.29 2.13 -24.62
C THR A 240 18.55 3.37 -24.16
N LEU A 241 18.22 3.46 -22.86
CA LEU A 241 17.53 4.61 -22.30
C LEU A 241 18.38 5.88 -22.27
N ARG A 242 19.70 5.78 -22.08
CA ARG A 242 20.63 6.92 -22.22
C ARG A 242 20.56 7.53 -23.60
N VAL A 243 20.60 6.71 -24.64
CA VAL A 243 20.55 7.17 -26.04
C VAL A 243 19.18 7.77 -26.38
N THR A 244 18.10 7.11 -25.93
CA THR A 244 16.72 7.47 -26.32
C THR A 244 16.20 8.70 -25.57
N SER A 245 16.57 8.85 -24.28
CA SER A 245 16.04 9.91 -23.42
C SER A 245 17.02 11.05 -23.15
N PHE A 246 18.25 10.98 -23.67
CA PHE A 246 19.34 11.93 -23.37
C PHE A 246 19.59 12.11 -21.87
N ALA A 247 19.23 11.09 -21.06
CA ALA A 247 19.39 11.09 -19.63
C ALA A 247 20.71 10.40 -19.25
N ASP A 248 21.43 11.00 -18.32
CA ASP A 248 22.66 10.38 -17.78
C ASP A 248 22.27 9.46 -16.60
N PHE A 249 22.12 8.18 -16.89
CA PHE A 249 21.87 7.15 -15.89
C PHE A 249 23.21 6.49 -15.49
N ALA A 250 23.42 6.29 -14.19
CA ALA A 250 24.54 5.47 -13.74
C ALA A 250 24.41 4.02 -14.25
N ALA A 251 25.53 3.36 -14.51
CA ALA A 251 25.48 1.94 -14.86
C ALA A 251 24.92 1.13 -13.69
N PRO A 252 24.01 0.16 -13.93
CA PRO A 252 23.52 -0.71 -12.88
C PRO A 252 24.69 -1.53 -12.32
N SER A 253 24.82 -1.57 -10.99
CA SER A 253 25.80 -2.39 -10.29
C SER A 253 25.06 -3.38 -9.38
N PRO A 254 24.49 -4.44 -9.94
CA PRO A 254 23.79 -5.44 -9.13
C PRO A 254 24.80 -6.13 -8.21
N LYS A 255 24.50 -6.14 -6.91
CA LYS A 255 25.29 -6.88 -5.93
C LYS A 255 24.96 -8.36 -6.06
N ARG A 256 25.97 -9.17 -6.37
CA ARG A 256 25.83 -10.62 -6.41
C ARG A 256 26.05 -11.21 -5.02
N TYR A 257 25.04 -11.85 -4.48
CA TYR A 257 25.04 -12.37 -3.11
C TYR A 257 25.44 -13.85 -3.03
N THR A 258 25.39 -14.59 -4.14
CA THR A 258 25.81 -16.00 -4.19
C THR A 258 26.38 -16.37 -5.56
N GLU A 259 27.35 -17.28 -5.58
CA GLU A 259 27.86 -17.93 -6.80
C GLU A 259 27.11 -19.24 -7.07
N SER A 260 26.35 -19.77 -6.09
CA SER A 260 25.63 -21.04 -6.21
C SER A 260 24.31 -20.86 -6.96
N ILE A 261 24.23 -21.42 -8.17
CA ILE A 261 23.00 -21.47 -8.96
C ILE A 261 21.91 -22.27 -8.22
N ALA A 262 22.30 -23.31 -7.46
CA ALA A 262 21.38 -24.10 -6.66
C ALA A 262 20.77 -23.27 -5.54
N ALA A 263 21.59 -22.53 -4.76
CA ALA A 263 21.13 -21.64 -3.71
C ALA A 263 20.21 -20.55 -4.29
N TYR A 264 20.59 -19.95 -5.41
CA TYR A 264 19.78 -18.94 -6.09
C TYR A 264 18.42 -19.49 -6.54
N GLY A 265 18.39 -20.65 -7.19
CA GLY A 265 17.14 -21.29 -7.61
C GLY A 265 16.21 -21.62 -6.46
N LEU A 266 16.76 -22.06 -5.32
CA LEU A 266 16.01 -22.31 -4.09
C LEU A 266 15.47 -21.01 -3.49
N TYR A 267 16.27 -19.97 -3.45
CA TYR A 267 15.84 -18.63 -3.00
C TYR A 267 14.66 -18.11 -3.84
N LEU A 268 14.74 -18.21 -5.17
CA LEU A 268 13.64 -17.78 -6.05
C LEU A 268 12.35 -18.58 -5.79
N ARG A 269 12.45 -19.90 -5.55
CA ARG A 269 11.30 -20.72 -5.15
C ARG A 269 10.73 -20.28 -3.81
N GLY A 270 11.60 -19.97 -2.86
CA GLY A 270 11.20 -19.42 -1.56
C GLY A 270 10.44 -18.08 -1.72
N ARG A 271 10.95 -17.16 -2.52
CA ARG A 271 10.28 -15.88 -2.83
C ARG A 271 8.94 -16.08 -3.54
N PHE A 272 8.88 -16.98 -4.50
CA PHE A 272 7.65 -17.32 -5.20
C PHE A 272 6.59 -17.86 -4.22
N ALA A 273 6.93 -18.83 -3.40
CA ALA A 273 6.03 -19.41 -2.39
C ALA A 273 5.58 -18.36 -1.37
N TRP A 274 6.50 -17.54 -0.85
CA TRP A 274 6.21 -16.45 0.09
C TRP A 274 5.21 -15.42 -0.46
N ASN A 275 5.27 -15.14 -1.76
CA ASN A 275 4.38 -14.19 -2.43
C ASN A 275 2.94 -14.68 -2.58
N THR A 276 2.67 -15.97 -2.41
CA THR A 276 1.30 -16.52 -2.42
C THR A 276 0.47 -16.04 -1.23
N ARG A 277 1.13 -15.65 -0.13
CA ARG A 277 0.50 -15.17 1.11
C ARG A 277 -0.53 -16.15 1.68
N THR A 278 -0.24 -17.46 1.58
CA THR A 278 -1.00 -18.53 2.19
C THR A 278 -0.17 -19.25 3.25
N GLN A 279 -0.82 -19.97 4.15
CA GLN A 279 -0.13 -20.75 5.19
C GLN A 279 0.83 -21.77 4.55
N GLU A 280 0.34 -22.51 3.56
CA GLU A 280 1.12 -23.49 2.82
C GLU A 280 2.32 -22.84 2.12
N GLY A 281 2.09 -21.69 1.45
CA GLY A 281 3.13 -20.96 0.76
C GLY A 281 4.22 -20.43 1.71
N ILE A 282 3.85 -19.90 2.87
CA ILE A 282 4.84 -19.47 3.89
C ILE A 282 5.66 -20.66 4.41
N THR A 283 5.01 -21.81 4.66
CA THR A 283 5.69 -23.03 5.10
C THR A 283 6.68 -23.54 4.04
N GLU A 284 6.28 -23.53 2.77
CA GLU A 284 7.18 -23.89 1.67
C GLU A 284 8.33 -22.89 1.49
N ALA A 285 8.06 -21.60 1.65
CA ALA A 285 9.08 -20.56 1.57
C ALA A 285 10.19 -20.79 2.60
N ILE A 286 9.84 -21.06 3.86
CA ILE A 286 10.82 -21.38 4.91
C ILE A 286 11.69 -22.55 4.47
N ARG A 287 11.09 -23.65 4.04
CA ARG A 287 11.82 -24.84 3.59
C ARG A 287 12.81 -24.53 2.46
N TYR A 288 12.40 -23.73 1.47
CA TYR A 288 13.26 -23.35 0.36
C TYR A 288 14.39 -22.41 0.79
N PHE A 289 14.13 -21.45 1.68
CA PHE A 289 15.20 -20.57 2.19
C PHE A 289 16.19 -21.33 3.05
N GLU A 290 15.75 -22.29 3.88
CA GLU A 290 16.65 -23.18 4.65
C GLU A 290 17.53 -24.01 3.72
N GLN A 291 16.98 -24.55 2.64
CA GLN A 291 17.77 -25.28 1.64
C GLN A 291 18.75 -24.35 0.91
N ALA A 292 18.36 -23.10 0.59
CA ALA A 292 19.25 -22.13 -0.03
C ALA A 292 20.45 -21.80 0.88
N ILE A 293 20.22 -21.68 2.19
CA ILE A 293 21.26 -21.45 3.19
C ILE A 293 22.17 -22.70 3.34
N ALA A 294 21.61 -23.91 3.23
CA ALA A 294 22.40 -25.14 3.27
C ALA A 294 23.34 -25.23 2.07
N GLU A 295 22.94 -24.77 0.89
CA GLU A 295 23.75 -24.69 -0.33
C GLU A 295 24.77 -23.56 -0.27
N ASP A 296 24.42 -22.41 0.31
CA ASP A 296 25.32 -21.27 0.51
C ASP A 296 25.03 -20.56 1.85
N PRO A 297 25.78 -20.90 2.91
CA PRO A 297 25.60 -20.31 4.24
C PRO A 297 25.91 -18.79 4.31
N ARG A 298 26.44 -18.20 3.24
CA ARG A 298 26.73 -16.76 3.17
C ARG A 298 25.68 -15.98 2.38
N TYR A 299 24.61 -16.62 1.96
CA TYR A 299 23.56 -16.00 1.14
C TYR A 299 22.61 -15.14 1.98
N ALA A 300 22.97 -13.88 2.26
CA ALA A 300 22.22 -12.95 3.11
C ALA A 300 20.72 -12.80 2.72
N PRO A 301 20.31 -12.68 1.44
CA PRO A 301 18.90 -12.60 1.07
C PRO A 301 18.04 -13.80 1.51
N ALA A 302 18.62 -15.00 1.60
CA ALA A 302 17.89 -16.18 2.06
C ALA A 302 17.57 -16.10 3.56
N TYR A 303 18.48 -15.55 4.37
CA TYR A 303 18.21 -15.25 5.78
C TYR A 303 17.14 -14.16 5.95
N THR A 304 17.15 -13.12 5.12
CA THR A 304 16.09 -12.11 5.09
C THR A 304 14.74 -12.75 4.75
N GLY A 305 14.71 -13.65 3.76
CA GLY A 305 13.51 -14.40 3.41
C GLY A 305 12.95 -15.25 4.56
N LEU A 306 13.82 -15.86 5.38
CA LEU A 306 13.41 -16.54 6.62
C LEU A 306 12.86 -15.56 7.65
N ALA A 307 13.53 -14.43 7.87
CA ALA A 307 13.06 -13.40 8.81
C ALA A 307 11.65 -12.93 8.46
N ASP A 308 11.41 -12.58 7.20
CA ASP A 308 10.11 -12.18 6.68
C ASP A 308 9.05 -13.29 6.83
N SER A 309 9.45 -14.55 6.57
CA SER A 309 8.53 -15.68 6.65
C SER A 309 8.09 -15.94 8.08
N TYR A 310 9.02 -15.93 9.04
CA TYR A 310 8.69 -16.11 10.46
C TYR A 310 7.89 -14.94 11.02
N ALA A 311 8.15 -13.70 10.60
CA ALA A 311 7.35 -12.54 10.98
C ALA A 311 5.89 -12.67 10.51
N LEU A 312 5.65 -13.20 9.30
CA LEU A 312 4.31 -13.41 8.75
C LEU A 312 3.61 -14.67 9.28
N GLN A 313 4.32 -15.70 9.73
CA GLN A 313 3.70 -16.92 10.28
C GLN A 313 2.75 -16.64 11.45
N LEU A 314 2.93 -15.51 12.12
CA LEU A 314 2.08 -15.09 13.24
C LEU A 314 0.64 -14.85 12.80
N ASP A 315 0.44 -14.37 11.58
CA ASP A 315 -0.88 -14.16 11.00
C ASP A 315 -1.55 -15.49 10.63
N TYR A 316 -0.74 -16.54 10.38
CA TYR A 316 -1.19 -17.88 9.97
C TYR A 316 -1.13 -18.93 11.09
N ARG A 317 -0.75 -18.56 12.31
CA ARG A 317 -0.74 -19.41 13.52
C ARG A 317 0.09 -20.70 13.42
N SER A 318 1.14 -20.69 12.61
CA SER A 318 1.97 -21.88 12.41
C SER A 318 2.96 -22.13 13.56
N VAL A 319 3.32 -21.10 14.33
CA VAL A 319 4.24 -21.15 15.47
C VAL A 319 3.77 -20.23 16.61
N PRO A 320 4.19 -20.50 17.89
CA PRO A 320 3.97 -19.57 18.99
C PRO A 320 4.56 -18.18 18.71
N VAL A 321 3.85 -17.12 19.10
CA VAL A 321 4.23 -15.72 18.80
C VAL A 321 5.67 -15.40 19.24
N ALA A 322 6.04 -15.82 20.45
CA ALA A 322 7.38 -15.58 21.00
C ALA A 322 8.48 -16.25 20.16
N GLU A 323 8.26 -17.50 19.75
CA GLU A 323 9.19 -18.28 18.96
C GLU A 323 9.35 -17.69 17.55
N GLY A 324 8.24 -17.33 16.89
CA GLY A 324 8.26 -16.73 15.56
C GLY A 324 9.05 -15.44 15.52
N PHE A 325 8.82 -14.51 16.47
CA PHE A 325 9.60 -13.26 16.52
C PHE A 325 11.06 -13.47 16.96
N ALA A 326 11.35 -14.47 17.81
CA ALA A 326 12.73 -14.79 18.15
C ALA A 326 13.51 -15.25 16.91
N LEU A 327 12.91 -16.14 16.11
CA LEU A 327 13.49 -16.64 14.86
C LEU A 327 13.59 -15.52 13.81
N ALA A 328 12.57 -14.71 13.63
CA ALA A 328 12.59 -13.57 12.70
C ALA A 328 13.77 -12.63 13.02
N LYS A 329 13.95 -12.24 14.28
CA LYS A 329 15.06 -11.39 14.72
C LYS A 329 16.42 -12.08 14.56
N GLN A 330 16.50 -13.37 14.86
CA GLN A 330 17.73 -14.15 14.70
C GLN A 330 18.19 -14.15 13.24
N TYR A 331 17.27 -14.43 12.31
CA TYR A 331 17.61 -14.50 10.90
C TYR A 331 17.86 -13.12 10.29
N ALA A 332 17.11 -12.08 10.69
CA ALA A 332 17.38 -10.71 10.27
C ALA A 332 18.80 -10.26 10.70
N ARG A 333 19.18 -10.50 11.98
CA ARG A 333 20.53 -10.20 12.45
C ARG A 333 21.59 -11.00 11.69
N LYS A 334 21.31 -12.28 11.39
CA LYS A 334 22.25 -13.09 10.60
C LYS A 334 22.44 -12.57 9.19
N ALA A 335 21.39 -12.08 8.55
CA ALA A 335 21.49 -11.40 7.26
C ALA A 335 22.39 -10.16 7.36
N LEU A 336 22.19 -9.32 8.41
CA LEU A 336 23.00 -8.11 8.64
C LEU A 336 24.44 -8.38 9.02
N GLU A 337 24.74 -9.49 9.73
CA GLU A 337 26.13 -9.94 9.96
C GLU A 337 26.86 -10.27 8.65
N LEU A 338 26.14 -10.80 7.67
CA LEU A 338 26.69 -11.14 6.36
C LEU A 338 26.80 -9.91 5.46
N ASP A 339 25.83 -9.01 5.54
CA ASP A 339 25.76 -7.78 4.77
C ASP A 339 24.90 -6.73 5.47
N GLU A 340 25.54 -5.74 6.09
CA GLU A 340 24.89 -4.63 6.78
C GLU A 340 24.13 -3.64 5.85
N THR A 341 24.26 -3.81 4.54
CA THR A 341 23.60 -2.93 3.55
C THR A 341 22.29 -3.49 3.03
N VAL A 342 21.77 -4.59 3.59
CA VAL A 342 20.48 -5.18 3.19
C VAL A 342 19.34 -4.42 3.88
N ALA A 343 18.72 -3.47 3.16
CA ALA A 343 17.62 -2.63 3.66
C ALA A 343 16.43 -3.46 4.16
N GLU A 344 16.10 -4.54 3.47
CA GLU A 344 15.01 -5.45 3.82
C GLU A 344 15.26 -6.13 5.18
N ALA A 345 16.51 -6.49 5.49
CA ALA A 345 16.85 -7.12 6.77
C ALA A 345 16.70 -6.13 7.94
N HIS A 346 17.10 -4.87 7.75
CA HIS A 346 16.85 -3.81 8.71
C HIS A 346 15.35 -3.60 8.95
N ALA A 347 14.53 -3.54 7.89
CA ALA A 347 13.10 -3.38 8.01
C ALA A 347 12.43 -4.55 8.76
N SER A 348 12.85 -5.80 8.47
CA SER A 348 12.32 -7.00 9.14
C SER A 348 12.71 -7.06 10.61
N LEU A 349 13.95 -6.66 10.94
CA LEU A 349 14.41 -6.54 12.32
C LEU A 349 13.61 -5.45 13.06
N ALA A 350 13.51 -4.26 12.46
CA ALA A 350 12.75 -3.14 13.00
C ALA A 350 11.30 -3.51 13.31
N TRP A 351 10.61 -4.17 12.37
CA TRP A 351 9.25 -4.63 12.54
C TRP A 351 9.10 -5.58 13.72
N SER A 352 10.00 -6.57 13.82
CA SER A 352 9.97 -7.57 14.89
C SER A 352 10.22 -6.97 16.27
N VAL A 353 11.18 -6.03 16.36
CA VAL A 353 11.51 -5.31 17.60
C VAL A 353 10.35 -4.38 17.99
N PHE A 354 9.75 -3.68 17.02
CA PHE A 354 8.63 -2.78 17.22
C PHE A 354 7.39 -3.51 17.74
N ILE A 355 6.94 -4.55 17.05
CA ILE A 355 5.64 -5.20 17.31
C ILE A 355 5.69 -6.12 18.53
N TYR A 356 6.85 -6.71 18.83
CA TYR A 356 6.95 -7.71 19.87
C TYR A 356 7.74 -7.26 21.11
N ASP A 357 8.92 -6.64 20.92
CA ASP A 357 9.75 -6.23 22.05
C ASP A 357 9.28 -4.91 22.66
N TRP A 358 8.59 -4.08 21.85
CA TRP A 358 8.21 -2.69 22.18
C TRP A 358 9.42 -1.83 22.55
N ASP A 359 10.55 -2.11 21.90
CA ASP A 359 11.74 -1.27 21.98
C ASP A 359 11.65 -0.21 20.86
N TRP A 360 11.00 0.90 21.23
CA TRP A 360 10.68 2.00 20.32
C TRP A 360 11.90 2.63 19.70
N GLU A 361 12.98 2.77 20.50
CA GLU A 361 14.21 3.42 20.05
C GLU A 361 14.97 2.54 19.07
N ALA A 362 15.24 1.29 19.44
CA ALA A 362 15.94 0.35 18.59
C ALA A 362 15.19 0.13 17.26
N ALA A 363 13.85 -0.04 17.31
CA ALA A 363 13.05 -0.18 16.11
C ALA A 363 13.14 1.06 15.20
N GLY A 364 13.08 2.26 15.77
CA GLY A 364 13.20 3.52 15.03
C GLY A 364 14.56 3.70 14.37
N GLN A 365 15.64 3.25 15.00
CA GLN A 365 16.98 3.25 14.41
C GLN A 365 17.06 2.33 13.18
N GLU A 366 16.54 1.12 13.31
CA GLU A 366 16.55 0.13 12.23
C GLU A 366 15.64 0.55 11.06
N PHE A 367 14.44 1.12 11.32
CA PHE A 367 13.59 1.66 10.25
C PHE A 367 14.27 2.80 9.51
N ARG A 368 14.89 3.74 10.23
CA ARG A 368 15.64 4.83 9.60
C ARG A 368 16.75 4.29 8.72
N ARG A 369 17.50 3.31 9.23
CA ARG A 369 18.58 2.68 8.47
C ARG A 369 18.07 1.99 7.20
N ALA A 370 16.94 1.29 7.27
CA ALA A 370 16.32 0.68 6.10
C ALA A 370 15.98 1.70 5.01
N VAL A 371 15.36 2.83 5.39
CA VAL A 371 14.98 3.91 4.45
C VAL A 371 16.21 4.66 3.91
N GLU A 372 17.27 4.83 4.72
CA GLU A 372 18.53 5.42 4.25
C GLU A 372 19.24 4.54 3.20
N LEU A 373 19.25 3.22 3.41
CA LEU A 373 19.87 2.26 2.50
C LEU A 373 19.08 2.09 1.20
N ASP A 374 17.76 2.05 1.30
CA ASP A 374 16.88 2.02 0.13
C ASP A 374 15.66 2.94 0.33
N PRO A 375 15.78 4.23 -0.08
CA PRO A 375 14.67 5.20 0.02
C PRO A 375 13.46 4.85 -0.85
N ARG A 376 13.54 3.81 -1.66
CA ARG A 376 12.47 3.35 -2.56
C ARG A 376 11.82 2.06 -2.10
N TYR A 377 12.23 1.52 -0.98
CA TYR A 377 11.66 0.32 -0.41
C TYR A 377 10.32 0.61 0.27
N ALA A 378 9.22 0.50 -0.48
CA ALA A 378 7.87 0.86 -0.06
C ALA A 378 7.43 0.18 1.25
N THR A 379 7.85 -1.08 1.49
CA THR A 379 7.52 -1.81 2.72
C THR A 379 8.18 -1.18 3.95
N ALA A 380 9.43 -0.69 3.83
CA ALA A 380 10.09 0.00 4.94
C ALA A 380 9.32 1.26 5.33
N HIS A 381 8.93 2.11 4.37
CA HIS A 381 8.09 3.29 4.60
C HIS A 381 6.73 2.91 5.22
N GLN A 382 6.08 1.85 4.72
CA GLN A 382 4.81 1.35 5.27
C GLN A 382 4.93 0.95 6.74
N TRP A 383 5.97 0.21 7.11
CA TRP A 383 6.16 -0.26 8.48
C TRP A 383 6.65 0.85 9.40
N TYR A 384 7.49 1.76 8.89
CA TYR A 384 7.92 2.95 9.61
C TYR A 384 6.74 3.88 9.93
N ALA A 385 5.77 4.00 9.01
CA ALA A 385 4.52 4.73 9.25
C ALA A 385 3.74 4.17 10.46
N PHE A 386 3.67 2.87 10.61
CA PHE A 386 3.03 2.24 11.77
C PHE A 386 3.78 2.52 13.07
N TRP A 387 5.12 2.55 13.03
CA TRP A 387 5.93 2.90 14.19
C TRP A 387 5.71 4.37 14.62
N PHE A 388 5.68 5.31 13.68
CA PHE A 388 5.32 6.71 13.96
C PHE A 388 3.93 6.83 14.58
N ALA A 389 2.96 6.08 14.07
CA ALA A 389 1.60 6.07 14.60
C ALA A 389 1.55 5.57 16.04
N ALA A 390 2.28 4.51 16.39
CA ALA A 390 2.37 3.99 17.74
C ALA A 390 2.87 5.05 18.74
N LEU A 391 3.82 5.89 18.32
CA LEU A 391 4.32 7.01 19.10
C LEU A 391 3.39 8.24 19.13
N GLY A 392 2.22 8.19 18.47
CA GLY A 392 1.29 9.30 18.37
C GLY A 392 1.68 10.37 17.34
N ARG A 393 2.75 10.15 16.57
CA ARG A 393 3.28 11.05 15.53
C ARG A 393 2.52 10.85 14.21
N LEU A 394 1.21 11.14 14.22
CA LEU A 394 0.30 10.76 13.14
C LEU A 394 0.56 11.50 11.81
N GLU A 395 1.03 12.75 11.85
CA GLU A 395 1.37 13.49 10.64
C GLU A 395 2.56 12.85 9.91
N GLU A 396 3.60 12.47 10.66
CA GLU A 396 4.78 11.80 10.11
C GLU A 396 4.43 10.39 9.63
N ALA A 397 3.56 9.69 10.36
CA ALA A 397 3.02 8.41 9.93
C ALA A 397 2.31 8.51 8.56
N LEU A 398 1.51 9.55 8.35
CA LEU A 398 0.82 9.78 7.09
C LEU A 398 1.78 10.15 5.95
N VAL A 399 2.84 10.93 6.23
CA VAL A 399 3.88 11.24 5.24
C VAL A 399 4.54 9.95 4.74
N GLU A 400 5.01 9.09 5.66
CA GLU A 400 5.66 7.83 5.31
C GLU A 400 4.69 6.88 4.58
N ALA A 401 3.43 6.79 5.01
CA ALA A 401 2.42 5.96 4.35
C ALA A 401 2.09 6.45 2.94
N HIS A 402 2.04 7.76 2.71
CA HIS A 402 1.86 8.32 1.37
C HIS A 402 3.09 8.10 0.49
N THR A 403 4.31 8.24 1.03
CA THR A 403 5.54 7.87 0.33
C THR A 403 5.50 6.41 -0.11
N ALA A 404 5.11 5.49 0.79
CA ALA A 404 4.92 4.08 0.43
C ALA A 404 3.89 3.91 -0.70
N LEU A 405 2.77 4.64 -0.64
CA LEU A 405 1.72 4.56 -1.67
C LEU A 405 2.14 5.14 -3.02
N GLU A 406 2.99 6.15 -3.03
CA GLU A 406 3.59 6.70 -4.26
C GLU A 406 4.59 5.72 -4.87
N LEU A 407 5.35 5.01 -4.04
CA LEU A 407 6.30 3.98 -4.48
C LEU A 407 5.60 2.72 -4.99
N ASP A 408 4.47 2.32 -4.37
CA ASP A 408 3.68 1.15 -4.77
C ASP A 408 2.17 1.44 -4.78
N PRO A 409 1.65 2.14 -5.81
CA PRO A 409 0.25 2.57 -5.88
C PRO A 409 -0.75 1.43 -6.05
N ALA A 410 -0.32 0.25 -6.50
CA ALA A 410 -1.18 -0.92 -6.67
C ALA A 410 -1.18 -1.86 -5.45
N SER A 411 -0.43 -1.55 -4.39
CA SER A 411 -0.44 -2.33 -3.17
C SER A 411 -1.73 -2.11 -2.36
N VAL A 412 -2.55 -3.13 -2.29
CA VAL A 412 -3.76 -3.16 -1.44
C VAL A 412 -3.37 -2.97 0.03
N SER A 413 -2.28 -3.60 0.48
CA SER A 413 -1.77 -3.52 1.85
C SER A 413 -1.38 -2.08 2.21
N ILE A 414 -0.60 -1.41 1.36
CA ILE A 414 -0.16 -0.03 1.61
C ILE A 414 -1.36 0.93 1.58
N ARG A 415 -2.25 0.78 0.61
CA ARG A 415 -3.46 1.60 0.54
C ARG A 415 -4.36 1.43 1.76
N ARG A 416 -4.52 0.19 2.25
CA ARG A 416 -5.21 -0.10 3.51
C ARG A 416 -4.50 0.56 4.70
N THR A 417 -3.16 0.55 4.72
CA THR A 417 -2.37 1.23 5.77
C THR A 417 -2.66 2.73 5.79
N VAL A 418 -2.69 3.41 4.65
CA VAL A 418 -3.06 4.83 4.59
C VAL A 418 -4.46 5.05 5.17
N GLY A 419 -5.44 4.24 4.77
CA GLY A 419 -6.79 4.32 5.32
C GLY A 419 -6.84 4.06 6.83
N TRP A 420 -6.06 3.10 7.32
CA TRP A 420 -5.97 2.79 8.73
C TRP A 420 -5.34 3.93 9.54
N LEU A 421 -4.26 4.52 9.05
CA LEU A 421 -3.63 5.66 9.71
C LEU A 421 -4.51 6.92 9.67
N CYS A 422 -5.26 7.15 8.59
CA CYS A 422 -6.31 8.18 8.54
C CYS A 422 -7.39 7.94 9.60
N TYR A 423 -7.80 6.68 9.86
CA TYR A 423 -8.72 6.34 10.94
C TYR A 423 -8.13 6.69 12.31
N TYR A 424 -6.87 6.36 12.56
CA TYR A 424 -6.19 6.75 13.80
C TYR A 424 -6.07 8.28 13.94
N ALA A 425 -5.82 8.99 12.84
CA ALA A 425 -5.79 10.45 12.80
C ALA A 425 -7.19 11.10 12.81
N ARG A 426 -8.28 10.32 12.90
CA ARG A 426 -9.67 10.77 12.86
C ARG A 426 -10.06 11.48 11.56
N ARG A 427 -9.31 11.25 10.49
CA ARG A 427 -9.59 11.75 9.13
C ARG A 427 -10.50 10.75 8.40
N TYR A 428 -11.73 10.60 8.90
CA TYR A 428 -12.61 9.49 8.52
C TYR A 428 -12.99 9.49 7.03
N ASP A 429 -13.17 10.66 6.40
CA ASP A 429 -13.46 10.74 4.96
C ASP A 429 -12.31 10.23 4.12
N GLN A 430 -11.07 10.60 4.46
CA GLN A 430 -9.87 10.09 3.80
C GLN A 430 -9.69 8.59 4.06
N ALA A 431 -9.96 8.13 5.30
CA ALA A 431 -9.93 6.71 5.63
C ALA A 431 -10.91 5.92 4.75
N ARG A 432 -12.16 6.38 4.65
CA ARG A 432 -13.20 5.78 3.81
C ARG A 432 -12.76 5.69 2.35
N TYR A 433 -12.23 6.79 1.80
CA TYR A 433 -11.74 6.82 0.42
C TYR A 433 -10.68 5.75 0.16
N HIS A 434 -9.62 5.71 0.97
CA HIS A 434 -8.53 4.75 0.76
C HIS A 434 -8.97 3.31 0.98
N LEU A 435 -9.81 3.04 1.98
CA LEU A 435 -10.31 1.68 2.27
C LEU A 435 -11.27 1.18 1.19
N ALA A 436 -12.20 2.01 0.71
CA ALA A 436 -13.08 1.65 -0.40
C ALA A 436 -12.28 1.34 -1.68
N ARG A 437 -11.24 2.13 -1.98
CA ARG A 437 -10.34 1.85 -3.11
C ARG A 437 -9.55 0.55 -2.90
N ALA A 438 -9.12 0.25 -1.68
CA ALA A 438 -8.43 -1.01 -1.37
C ALA A 438 -9.35 -2.23 -1.58
N ILE A 439 -10.63 -2.13 -1.19
CA ILE A 439 -11.66 -3.16 -1.46
C ILE A 439 -11.89 -3.32 -2.96
N ALA A 440 -12.01 -2.21 -3.71
CA ALA A 440 -12.18 -2.28 -5.17
C ALA A 440 -10.99 -2.96 -5.87
N MET A 441 -9.77 -2.81 -5.32
CA MET A 441 -8.57 -3.50 -5.84
C MET A 441 -8.54 -4.99 -5.48
N ASN A 442 -8.95 -5.33 -4.26
CA ASN A 442 -9.06 -6.73 -3.80
C ASN A 442 -10.28 -6.90 -2.89
N PRO A 443 -11.42 -7.34 -3.43
CA PRO A 443 -12.64 -7.57 -2.66
C PRO A 443 -12.54 -8.70 -1.62
N MET A 444 -11.49 -9.52 -1.68
CA MET A 444 -11.28 -10.63 -0.74
C MET A 444 -10.44 -10.22 0.50
N ALA A 445 -10.03 -8.96 0.62
CA ALA A 445 -9.22 -8.47 1.72
C ALA A 445 -10.06 -8.18 2.98
N ALA A 446 -10.47 -9.21 3.72
CA ALA A 446 -11.39 -9.16 4.87
C ALA A 446 -11.02 -8.09 5.91
N GLU A 447 -9.74 -7.90 6.22
CA GLU A 447 -9.25 -6.92 7.18
C GLU A 447 -9.61 -5.47 6.77
N THR A 448 -9.71 -5.19 5.46
CA THR A 448 -10.09 -3.87 4.95
C THR A 448 -11.54 -3.54 5.30
N TYR A 449 -12.44 -4.52 5.23
CA TYR A 449 -13.85 -4.36 5.61
C TYR A 449 -13.99 -4.06 7.11
N ARG A 450 -13.17 -4.71 7.96
CA ARG A 450 -13.19 -4.44 9.39
C ARG A 450 -12.87 -2.97 9.70
N ILE A 451 -11.83 -2.44 9.11
CA ILE A 451 -11.43 -1.05 9.35
C ILE A 451 -12.45 -0.09 8.76
N LEU A 452 -12.96 -0.36 7.56
CA LEU A 452 -13.98 0.47 6.92
C LEU A 452 -15.29 0.49 7.74
N GLY A 453 -15.70 -0.64 8.29
CA GLY A 453 -16.87 -0.71 9.17
C GLY A 453 -16.70 0.15 10.44
N LEU A 454 -15.52 0.13 11.05
CA LEU A 454 -15.22 1.02 12.18
C LEU A 454 -15.22 2.49 11.75
N VAL A 455 -14.71 2.83 10.57
CA VAL A 455 -14.76 4.20 10.04
C VAL A 455 -16.20 4.68 9.91
N PHE A 456 -17.10 3.90 9.32
CA PHE A 456 -18.53 4.24 9.22
C PHE A 456 -19.16 4.42 10.60
N ALA A 457 -18.85 3.54 11.57
CA ALA A 457 -19.35 3.67 12.94
C ALA A 457 -18.92 5.01 13.58
N TYR A 458 -17.69 5.44 13.38
CA TYR A 458 -17.17 6.71 13.89
C TYR A 458 -17.69 7.94 13.13
N GLN A 459 -18.20 7.78 11.91
CA GLN A 459 -18.95 8.80 11.18
C GLN A 459 -20.43 8.86 11.59
N GLY A 460 -20.90 7.91 12.43
CA GLY A 460 -22.30 7.81 12.85
C GLY A 460 -23.19 7.02 11.88
N ASP A 461 -22.63 6.50 10.79
CA ASP A 461 -23.35 5.66 9.83
C ASP A 461 -23.35 4.19 10.28
N TRP A 462 -24.10 3.92 11.31
CA TRP A 462 -24.19 2.61 11.96
C TRP A 462 -24.76 1.52 11.04
N ALA A 463 -25.67 1.89 10.13
CA ALA A 463 -26.30 0.95 9.20
C ALA A 463 -25.26 0.43 8.19
N GLU A 464 -24.48 1.33 7.62
CA GLU A 464 -23.43 0.98 6.67
C GLU A 464 -22.26 0.27 7.37
N ALA A 465 -21.94 0.66 8.61
CA ALA A 465 -20.95 -0.06 9.44
C ALA A 465 -21.33 -1.53 9.62
N GLU A 466 -22.57 -1.81 10.00
CA GLU A 466 -23.07 -3.18 10.17
C GLU A 466 -23.05 -3.94 8.84
N ARG A 467 -23.51 -3.35 7.75
CA ARG A 467 -23.54 -3.97 6.42
C ARG A 467 -22.14 -4.40 5.97
N VAL A 468 -21.19 -3.48 6.05
CA VAL A 468 -19.79 -3.72 5.63
C VAL A 468 -19.12 -4.79 6.49
N LEU A 469 -19.35 -4.78 7.80
CA LEU A 469 -18.79 -5.80 8.70
C LEU A 469 -19.38 -7.19 8.46
N ARG A 470 -20.70 -7.28 8.21
CA ARG A 470 -21.34 -8.56 7.85
C ARG A 470 -20.79 -9.11 6.53
N GLU A 471 -20.57 -8.26 5.54
CA GLU A 471 -19.93 -8.63 4.27
C GLU A 471 -18.51 -9.15 4.52
N GLY A 472 -17.69 -8.43 5.28
CA GLY A 472 -16.33 -8.85 5.63
C GLY A 472 -16.27 -10.19 6.38
N MET A 473 -17.27 -10.52 7.19
CA MET A 473 -17.35 -11.81 7.91
C MET A 473 -17.54 -13.02 6.97
N THR A 474 -18.09 -12.84 5.79
CA THR A 474 -18.28 -13.93 4.82
C THR A 474 -17.00 -14.30 4.09
N LEU A 475 -15.95 -13.49 4.19
CA LEU A 475 -14.72 -13.66 3.46
C LEU A 475 -13.77 -14.64 4.14
N PRO A 476 -12.97 -15.41 3.38
CA PRO A 476 -11.92 -16.26 3.95
C PRO A 476 -10.92 -15.42 4.76
N GLY A 477 -10.47 -15.94 5.90
CA GLY A 477 -9.54 -15.23 6.76
C GLY A 477 -10.18 -14.07 7.53
N SER A 478 -11.52 -13.91 7.49
CA SER A 478 -12.26 -13.01 8.37
C SER A 478 -12.06 -13.48 9.81
N ALA A 479 -11.02 -12.96 10.44
CA ALA A 479 -10.63 -13.36 11.77
C ALA A 479 -11.65 -12.86 12.80
N THR A 480 -11.52 -13.38 13.99
CA THR A 480 -12.22 -13.00 15.23
C THR A 480 -12.32 -11.48 15.44
N TYR A 481 -11.40 -10.71 14.85
CA TYR A 481 -11.42 -9.24 14.89
C TYR A 481 -12.60 -8.61 14.14
N THR A 482 -13.01 -9.16 12.98
CA THR A 482 -14.19 -8.66 12.24
C THR A 482 -15.48 -8.98 13.02
N THR A 483 -15.55 -10.18 13.62
CA THR A 483 -16.64 -10.58 14.52
C THR A 483 -16.75 -9.63 15.71
N ALA A 484 -15.61 -9.28 16.32
CA ALA A 484 -15.57 -8.37 17.46
C ALA A 484 -15.99 -6.95 17.08
N ALA A 485 -15.56 -6.44 15.91
CA ALA A 485 -15.96 -5.14 15.40
C ALA A 485 -17.47 -5.09 15.09
N LEU A 486 -18.04 -6.17 14.54
CA LEU A 486 -19.49 -6.28 14.36
C LEU A 486 -20.21 -6.29 15.72
N GLY A 487 -19.72 -7.05 16.69
CA GLY A 487 -20.27 -7.07 18.05
C GLY A 487 -20.25 -5.68 18.70
N TYR A 488 -19.16 -4.92 18.51
CA TYR A 488 -19.08 -3.53 18.94
C TYR A 488 -20.18 -2.67 18.32
N VAL A 489 -20.37 -2.73 17.00
CA VAL A 489 -21.39 -1.96 16.28
C VAL A 489 -22.80 -2.35 16.72
N LEU A 490 -23.09 -3.65 16.85
CA LEU A 490 -24.39 -4.16 17.28
C LEU A 490 -24.73 -3.71 18.72
N ALA A 491 -23.78 -3.78 19.63
CA ALA A 491 -23.97 -3.32 21.00
C ALA A 491 -24.28 -1.82 21.07
N ARG A 492 -23.52 -1.00 20.31
CA ARG A 492 -23.70 0.46 20.23
C ARG A 492 -25.01 0.89 19.58
N THR A 493 -25.62 0.02 18.76
CA THR A 493 -26.91 0.27 18.09
C THR A 493 -28.11 -0.34 18.83
N GLY A 494 -27.93 -0.81 20.07
CA GLY A 494 -29.01 -1.39 20.90
C GLY A 494 -29.33 -2.86 20.60
N LYS A 495 -28.65 -3.50 19.67
CA LYS A 495 -28.78 -4.94 19.34
C LYS A 495 -27.93 -5.81 20.31
N ARG A 496 -28.09 -5.52 21.62
CA ARG A 496 -27.24 -6.11 22.68
C ARG A 496 -27.25 -7.64 22.67
N ALA A 497 -28.43 -8.26 22.48
CA ALA A 497 -28.55 -9.73 22.47
C ALA A 497 -27.77 -10.38 21.32
N GLU A 498 -27.70 -9.72 20.13
CA GLU A 498 -26.88 -10.22 19.02
C GLU A 498 -25.38 -10.08 19.34
N ALA A 499 -24.96 -8.97 19.96
CA ALA A 499 -23.58 -8.76 20.39
C ALA A 499 -23.15 -9.79 21.44
N GLU A 500 -23.99 -10.07 22.42
CA GLU A 500 -23.74 -11.12 23.44
C GLU A 500 -23.69 -12.52 22.81
N GLY A 501 -24.49 -12.78 21.77
CA GLY A 501 -24.41 -14.01 20.97
C GLY A 501 -23.07 -14.16 20.27
N LEU A 502 -22.51 -13.08 19.71
CA LEU A 502 -21.16 -13.09 19.11
C LEU A 502 -20.08 -13.31 20.17
N LEU A 503 -20.23 -12.74 21.36
CA LEU A 503 -19.31 -12.97 22.49
C LEU A 503 -19.30 -14.46 22.88
N ALA A 504 -20.46 -15.07 23.04
CA ALA A 504 -20.59 -16.50 23.37
C ALA A 504 -19.96 -17.39 22.28
N ASN A 505 -20.09 -17.01 20.99
CA ASN A 505 -19.46 -17.70 19.89
C ASN A 505 -17.93 -17.63 19.96
N LEU A 506 -17.36 -16.45 20.27
CA LEU A 506 -15.90 -16.28 20.45
C LEU A 506 -15.40 -17.10 21.66
N GLU A 507 -16.16 -17.16 22.75
CA GLU A 507 -15.84 -18.00 23.93
C GLU A 507 -15.87 -19.50 23.58
N ALA A 508 -16.86 -19.94 22.81
CA ALA A 508 -16.94 -21.32 22.35
C ALA A 508 -15.76 -21.67 21.43
N GLN A 509 -15.44 -20.78 20.48
CA GLN A 509 -14.30 -20.94 19.57
C GLN A 509 -12.98 -21.02 20.35
N ARG A 510 -12.80 -20.21 21.40
CA ARG A 510 -11.60 -20.20 22.24
C ARG A 510 -11.34 -21.54 22.95
N ARG A 511 -12.36 -22.37 23.14
CA ARG A 511 -12.19 -23.70 23.74
C ARG A 511 -11.56 -24.73 22.83
N VAL A 512 -11.61 -24.48 21.51
CA VAL A 512 -11.14 -25.40 20.47
C VAL A 512 -10.02 -24.81 19.61
N ASP A 513 -9.90 -23.49 19.58
CA ASP A 513 -8.89 -22.77 18.79
C ASP A 513 -8.49 -21.46 19.48
N TYR A 514 -7.38 -20.88 19.03
CA TYR A 514 -6.93 -19.60 19.56
C TYR A 514 -7.86 -18.46 19.14
N VAL A 515 -8.28 -17.65 20.09
CA VAL A 515 -8.98 -16.37 19.88
C VAL A 515 -8.19 -15.26 20.58
N SER A 516 -7.84 -14.22 19.83
CA SER A 516 -7.06 -13.09 20.37
C SER A 516 -7.81 -12.39 21.52
N PRO A 517 -7.14 -12.09 22.65
CA PRO A 517 -7.72 -11.28 23.73
C PRO A 517 -8.26 -9.92 23.26
N VAL A 518 -7.65 -9.34 22.22
CA VAL A 518 -8.09 -8.06 21.63
C VAL A 518 -9.51 -8.13 21.07
N ALA A 519 -9.94 -9.29 20.56
CA ALA A 519 -11.31 -9.45 20.06
C ALA A 519 -12.33 -9.33 21.21
N PHE A 520 -12.06 -9.95 22.35
CA PHE A 520 -12.91 -9.82 23.53
C PHE A 520 -12.91 -8.40 24.07
N ALA A 521 -11.74 -7.76 24.21
CA ALA A 521 -11.64 -6.36 24.63
C ALA A 521 -12.48 -5.44 23.75
N THR A 522 -12.41 -5.58 22.42
CA THR A 522 -13.19 -4.80 21.46
C THR A 522 -14.70 -4.94 21.69
N LEU A 523 -15.16 -6.16 21.91
CA LEU A 523 -16.58 -6.45 22.07
C LEU A 523 -17.10 -5.92 23.43
N TYR A 524 -16.33 -6.07 24.51
CA TYR A 524 -16.68 -5.51 25.82
C TYR A 524 -16.71 -3.99 25.83
N ILE A 525 -15.83 -3.31 25.05
CA ILE A 525 -15.93 -1.86 24.83
C ILE A 525 -17.28 -1.50 24.20
N GLY A 526 -17.73 -2.27 23.21
CA GLY A 526 -19.05 -2.09 22.60
C GLY A 526 -20.20 -2.28 23.57
N LEU A 527 -20.11 -3.25 24.46
CA LEU A 527 -21.10 -3.56 25.48
C LEU A 527 -21.11 -2.58 26.67
N ASP A 528 -20.23 -1.58 26.66
CA ASP A 528 -20.06 -0.58 27.74
C ASP A 528 -19.61 -1.23 29.06
N ASP A 529 -18.73 -2.22 28.97
CA ASP A 529 -18.14 -2.93 30.09
C ASP A 529 -16.62 -2.74 30.13
N PRO A 530 -16.15 -1.58 30.65
CA PRO A 530 -14.74 -1.22 30.66
C PRO A 530 -13.89 -2.18 31.54
N GLN A 531 -14.46 -2.79 32.57
CA GLN A 531 -13.69 -3.65 33.47
C GLN A 531 -13.27 -4.95 32.77
N HIS A 532 -14.22 -5.64 32.14
CA HIS A 532 -13.87 -6.83 31.37
C HIS A 532 -13.02 -6.47 30.13
N ALA A 533 -13.25 -5.33 29.50
CA ALA A 533 -12.39 -4.88 28.39
C ALA A 533 -10.93 -4.76 28.86
N LEU A 534 -10.68 -4.16 30.04
CA LEU A 534 -9.34 -4.01 30.60
C LEU A 534 -8.73 -5.35 31.03
N ASP A 535 -9.51 -6.29 31.59
CA ASP A 535 -9.03 -7.64 31.90
C ASP A 535 -8.46 -8.32 30.66
N TRP A 536 -9.18 -8.21 29.53
CA TRP A 536 -8.72 -8.77 28.26
C TRP A 536 -7.55 -8.01 27.64
N MET A 537 -7.43 -6.71 27.87
CA MET A 537 -6.27 -5.93 27.42
C MET A 537 -5.01 -6.28 28.24
N GLU A 538 -5.13 -6.49 29.54
CA GLU A 538 -4.03 -6.98 30.40
C GLU A 538 -3.54 -8.36 29.91
N ARG A 539 -4.47 -9.24 29.57
CA ARG A 539 -4.13 -10.52 28.96
C ARG A 539 -3.46 -10.36 27.59
N ALA A 540 -3.91 -9.40 26.76
CA ALA A 540 -3.25 -9.10 25.50
C ALA A 540 -1.80 -8.61 25.70
N LEU A 541 -1.54 -7.89 26.80
CA LEU A 541 -0.20 -7.47 27.20
C LEU A 541 0.68 -8.68 27.59
N GLU A 542 0.14 -9.61 28.38
CA GLU A 542 0.84 -10.86 28.76
C GLU A 542 1.20 -11.70 27.52
N GLU A 543 0.28 -11.77 26.56
CA GLU A 543 0.48 -12.46 25.27
C GLU A 543 1.30 -11.66 24.26
N ARG A 544 1.77 -10.46 24.60
CA ARG A 544 2.54 -9.55 23.75
C ARG A 544 1.90 -9.30 22.38
N ARG A 545 0.58 -8.96 22.39
CA ARG A 545 -0.14 -8.70 21.14
C ARG A 545 0.22 -7.35 20.56
N GLY A 546 0.75 -7.33 19.31
CA GLY A 546 1.24 -6.13 18.63
C GLY A 546 0.20 -5.01 18.46
N TRP A 547 -1.11 -5.35 18.47
CA TRP A 547 -2.20 -4.37 18.44
C TRP A 547 -2.11 -3.32 19.58
N LEU A 548 -1.54 -3.69 20.73
CA LEU A 548 -1.34 -2.78 21.87
C LEU A 548 -0.38 -1.64 21.56
N ALA A 549 0.44 -1.74 20.54
CA ALA A 549 1.30 -0.62 20.09
C ALA A 549 0.51 0.66 19.78
N TYR A 550 -0.80 0.54 19.51
CA TYR A 550 -1.64 1.67 19.11
C TYR A 550 -2.57 2.18 20.22
N LEU A 551 -2.30 1.89 21.51
CA LEU A 551 -3.11 2.31 22.65
C LEU A 551 -3.36 3.83 22.65
N ARG A 552 -2.36 4.63 22.31
CA ARG A 552 -2.46 6.10 22.33
C ARG A 552 -3.39 6.66 21.25
N VAL A 553 -3.46 6.02 20.09
CA VAL A 553 -4.05 6.63 18.89
C VAL A 553 -5.35 5.99 18.43
N ASN A 554 -5.62 4.74 18.83
CA ASN A 554 -6.79 4.02 18.37
C ASN A 554 -8.09 4.61 18.93
N PRO A 555 -8.99 5.16 18.08
CA PRO A 555 -10.25 5.74 18.53
C PRO A 555 -11.14 4.75 19.31
N LEU A 556 -11.07 3.46 18.99
CA LEU A 556 -11.84 2.41 19.66
C LEU A 556 -11.64 2.42 21.19
N LEU A 557 -10.47 2.88 21.66
CA LEU A 557 -10.07 2.90 23.06
C LEU A 557 -10.42 4.21 23.79
N ASP A 558 -11.05 5.17 23.11
CA ASP A 558 -11.43 6.45 23.74
C ASP A 558 -12.27 6.29 25.01
N PRO A 559 -13.23 5.33 25.08
CA PRO A 559 -14.01 5.12 26.31
C PRO A 559 -13.16 4.68 27.53
N LEU A 560 -11.97 4.12 27.28
CA LEU A 560 -11.10 3.61 28.36
C LEU A 560 -10.04 4.62 28.81
N ARG A 561 -9.86 5.75 28.13
CA ARG A 561 -8.78 6.70 28.39
C ARG A 561 -8.80 7.31 29.78
N GLY A 562 -9.97 7.40 30.42
CA GLY A 562 -10.16 7.87 31.80
C GLY A 562 -9.86 6.82 32.87
N GLU A 563 -9.67 5.57 32.51
CA GLU A 563 -9.47 4.47 33.46
C GLU A 563 -8.00 4.40 33.91
N PRO A 564 -7.72 4.37 35.23
CA PRO A 564 -6.34 4.26 35.74
C PRO A 564 -5.61 3.00 35.26
N ARG A 565 -6.33 1.87 35.11
CA ARG A 565 -5.78 0.62 34.58
C ARG A 565 -5.32 0.76 33.12
N PHE A 566 -6.04 1.56 32.34
CA PHE A 566 -5.64 1.83 30.96
C PHE A 566 -4.35 2.65 30.89
N GLN A 567 -4.22 3.67 31.75
CA GLN A 567 -2.96 4.42 31.87
C GLN A 567 -1.80 3.53 32.28
N ALA A 568 -2.02 2.61 33.22
CA ALA A 568 -1.00 1.66 33.64
C ALA A 568 -0.54 0.72 32.50
N LEU A 569 -1.42 0.39 31.53
CA LEU A 569 -1.02 -0.36 30.32
C LEU A 569 -0.08 0.48 29.44
N ILE A 570 -0.41 1.75 29.21
CA ILE A 570 0.44 2.68 28.44
C ILE A 570 1.82 2.80 29.09
N ASP A 571 1.88 2.99 30.40
CA ASP A 571 3.12 3.13 31.15
C ASP A 571 3.99 1.85 31.10
N LYS A 572 3.37 0.66 31.22
CA LYS A 572 4.07 -0.63 31.09
C LYS A 572 4.68 -0.81 29.70
N MET A 573 4.05 -0.28 28.67
CA MET A 573 4.56 -0.34 27.31
C MET A 573 5.56 0.79 27.00
N ARG A 574 5.77 1.72 27.91
CA ARG A 574 6.63 2.92 27.74
C ARG A 574 6.22 3.76 26.50
N LEU A 575 4.93 3.81 26.25
CA LEU A 575 4.33 4.62 25.19
C LEU A 575 4.16 6.09 25.64
#